data_4d907dae77abe54b14bcccc28054bd1a
#
_entry.id   4d907dae77abe54b14bcccc28054bd1a
#
_cell.length_a   1.000
_cell.length_b   1.000
_cell.length_c   1.000
_cell.angle_alpha   90.00
_cell.angle_beta   90.00
_cell.angle_gamma   90.00
#
_symmetry.space_group_name_H-M   'P 1'
#
loop_
_entity.id
_entity.type
_entity.pdbx_description
1 polymer ?
#
loop_
_entity_poly.entity_id
_entity_poly.type
_entity_poly.pdbx_seq_one_letter_code
_entity_poly.pdbx_strand_id
1 'polypeptide(L)'
;MGPPLPAAFYDRPVLEVARALVGCVVHHAGASGAILETEAYHADEAACHAHIGLTPRTTVLLGSPGRAYVYRSYGIHALLNAVCEPDGVGAAVLIRALEPLHGLDGMRARRGFVPDARLCDGPGKLTQALGVDLTAHGTSLVHGPVTITARAAGWEDVRLITGVRIGITKAADLPWRFCAAGRRGVSRPWPPDLLP
;
A
#
# COMPACT_ATOMS: atom_id res chain seq x y z
N MET A 1 19.14 -5.46 5.16
CA MET A 1 17.88 -4.66 5.22
C MET A 1 18.27 -3.26 5.63
N GLY A 2 17.88 -2.23 4.86
CA GLY A 2 18.09 -0.83 5.22
C GLY A 2 17.19 -0.39 6.38
N PRO A 3 17.38 0.84 6.91
CA PRO A 3 16.52 1.39 7.96
C PRO A 3 15.10 1.65 7.39
N PRO A 4 14.05 1.57 8.24
CA PRO A 4 12.72 1.98 7.88
C PRO A 4 12.65 3.46 7.46
N LEU A 5 11.72 3.79 6.57
CA LEU A 5 11.45 5.17 6.19
C LEU A 5 11.02 5.97 7.42
N PRO A 6 11.60 7.17 7.66
CA PRO A 6 11.27 7.97 8.84
C PRO A 6 9.84 8.53 8.77
N ALA A 7 9.26 8.92 9.90
CA ALA A 7 7.92 9.51 9.95
C ALA A 7 7.77 10.73 9.01
N ALA A 8 8.81 11.56 8.88
CA ALA A 8 8.85 12.69 7.96
C ALA A 8 8.68 12.30 6.48
N PHE A 9 8.95 11.05 6.10
CA PHE A 9 8.68 10.57 4.75
C PHE A 9 7.17 10.55 4.46
N TYR A 10 6.36 10.22 5.46
CA TYR A 10 4.91 10.12 5.36
C TYR A 10 4.22 11.47 5.60
N ASP A 11 4.87 12.40 6.31
CA ASP A 11 4.37 13.76 6.60
C ASP A 11 4.56 14.69 5.39
N ARG A 12 3.92 14.31 4.28
CA ARG A 12 3.95 15.01 2.99
C ARG A 12 2.61 14.81 2.28
N PRO A 13 2.29 15.63 1.25
CA PRO A 13 1.10 15.44 0.42
C PRO A 13 0.94 13.99 -0.04
N VAL A 14 -0.26 13.41 0.16
CA VAL A 14 -0.53 11.99 -0.07
C VAL A 14 -0.19 11.51 -1.48
N LEU A 15 -0.36 12.37 -2.48
CA LEU A 15 0.00 12.05 -3.88
C LEU A 15 1.51 11.91 -4.08
N GLU A 16 2.30 12.70 -3.36
CA GLU A 16 3.76 12.58 -3.37
C GLU A 16 4.22 11.29 -2.70
N VAL A 17 3.65 11.00 -1.52
CA VAL A 17 3.94 9.77 -0.78
C VAL A 17 3.55 8.54 -1.60
N ALA A 18 2.37 8.56 -2.25
CA ALA A 18 1.91 7.45 -3.09
C ALA A 18 2.89 7.14 -4.23
N ARG A 19 3.39 8.17 -4.91
CA ARG A 19 4.42 8.01 -5.96
C ARG A 19 5.77 7.55 -5.39
N ALA A 20 6.19 8.12 -4.27
CA ALA A 20 7.47 7.84 -3.65
C ALA A 20 7.56 6.42 -3.09
N LEU A 21 6.43 5.85 -2.65
CA LEU A 21 6.35 4.48 -2.11
C LEU A 21 6.53 3.40 -3.19
N VAL A 22 6.26 3.68 -4.47
CA VAL A 22 6.50 2.68 -5.53
C VAL A 22 7.99 2.36 -5.61
N GLY A 23 8.31 1.06 -5.52
CA GLY A 23 9.68 0.52 -5.44
C GLY A 23 10.22 0.37 -4.01
N CYS A 24 9.64 1.04 -3.01
CA CYS A 24 9.98 0.82 -1.59
C CYS A 24 9.58 -0.59 -1.16
N VAL A 25 10.24 -1.11 -0.13
CA VAL A 25 10.09 -2.52 0.28
C VAL A 25 9.28 -2.62 1.57
N VAL A 26 8.15 -3.33 1.52
CA VAL A 26 7.37 -3.70 2.70
C VAL A 26 7.93 -4.97 3.32
N HIS A 27 8.07 -4.98 4.64
CA HIS A 27 8.55 -6.11 5.43
C HIS A 27 7.55 -6.50 6.51
N HIS A 28 7.30 -7.80 6.67
CA HIS A 28 6.52 -8.36 7.77
C HIS A 28 6.85 -9.85 7.97
N ALA A 29 7.03 -10.29 9.22
CA ALA A 29 7.16 -11.70 9.61
C ALA A 29 8.12 -12.54 8.72
N GLY A 30 9.30 -11.99 8.41
CA GLY A 30 10.32 -12.67 7.60
C GLY A 30 10.04 -12.68 6.08
N ALA A 31 8.97 -12.04 5.64
CA ALA A 31 8.64 -11.88 4.23
C ALA A 31 8.78 -10.41 3.81
N SER A 32 9.10 -10.17 2.53
CA SER A 32 9.15 -8.80 1.99
C SER A 32 8.86 -8.75 0.49
N GLY A 33 8.43 -7.56 0.02
CA GLY A 33 8.19 -7.30 -1.39
C GLY A 33 8.30 -5.82 -1.74
N ALA A 34 8.76 -5.54 -2.97
CA ALA A 34 8.81 -4.17 -3.50
C ALA A 34 7.42 -3.72 -3.97
N ILE A 35 7.03 -2.52 -3.62
CA ILE A 35 5.71 -1.95 -3.96
C ILE A 35 5.63 -1.70 -5.46
N LEU A 36 4.70 -2.39 -6.12
CA LEU A 36 4.39 -2.25 -7.54
C LEU A 36 3.30 -1.22 -7.80
N GLU A 37 2.39 -1.05 -6.85
CA GLU A 37 1.16 -0.30 -7.06
C GLU A 37 0.66 0.32 -5.77
N THR A 38 0.23 1.59 -5.87
CA THR A 38 -0.37 2.35 -4.77
C THR A 38 -1.63 3.08 -5.24
N GLU A 39 -2.51 3.41 -4.28
CA GLU A 39 -3.60 4.37 -4.48
C GLU A 39 -3.62 5.38 -3.35
N ALA A 40 -3.79 6.66 -3.70
CA ALA A 40 -3.93 7.72 -2.73
C ALA A 40 -5.39 7.97 -2.36
N TYR A 41 -5.63 8.32 -1.08
CA TYR A 41 -6.94 8.68 -0.52
C TYR A 41 -6.77 9.88 0.40
N HIS A 42 -7.63 10.90 0.26
CA HIS A 42 -7.60 12.12 1.05
C HIS A 42 -9.00 12.48 1.54
N ALA A 43 -9.14 13.06 2.73
CA ALA A 43 -10.44 13.40 3.32
C ALA A 43 -11.30 14.32 2.45
N ASP A 44 -10.70 15.11 1.56
CA ASP A 44 -11.43 16.02 0.67
C ASP A 44 -12.19 15.29 -0.45
N GLU A 45 -11.96 13.97 -0.66
CA GLU A 45 -12.64 13.22 -1.71
C GLU A 45 -13.49 12.06 -1.15
N ALA A 46 -14.63 11.83 -1.79
CA ALA A 46 -15.71 11.01 -1.25
C ALA A 46 -15.42 9.49 -1.17
N ALA A 47 -14.34 8.97 -1.78
CA ALA A 47 -13.94 7.56 -1.66
C ALA A 47 -13.08 7.31 -0.40
N CYS A 48 -12.51 8.36 0.19
CA CYS A 48 -11.73 8.24 1.42
C CYS A 48 -12.63 7.94 2.63
N HIS A 49 -12.20 7.01 3.48
CA HIS A 49 -12.92 6.74 4.73
C HIS A 49 -12.96 7.96 5.67
N ALA A 50 -11.92 8.80 5.67
CA ALA A 50 -11.87 10.00 6.50
C ALA A 50 -12.78 11.14 6.02
N HIS A 51 -13.37 11.05 4.82
CA HIS A 51 -14.30 12.03 4.28
C HIS A 51 -15.53 12.28 5.17
N ILE A 52 -15.96 11.25 5.89
CA ILE A 52 -17.07 11.37 6.84
C ILE A 52 -16.67 11.94 8.22
N GLY A 53 -15.40 12.34 8.37
CA GLY A 53 -14.84 12.87 9.61
C GLY A 53 -14.41 11.79 10.60
N LEU A 54 -14.29 12.19 11.87
CA LEU A 54 -13.80 11.34 12.96
C LEU A 54 -14.83 10.30 13.38
N THR A 55 -14.42 9.06 13.35
CA THR A 55 -15.16 7.89 13.84
C THR A 55 -14.18 6.92 14.50
N PRO A 56 -14.62 5.91 15.26
CA PRO A 56 -13.70 4.87 15.76
C PRO A 56 -12.86 4.21 14.67
N ARG A 57 -13.40 4.10 13.46
CA ARG A 57 -12.70 3.54 12.30
C ARG A 57 -11.64 4.49 11.73
N THR A 58 -11.92 5.79 11.68
CA THR A 58 -11.09 6.80 11.03
C THR A 58 -10.09 7.47 11.97
N THR A 59 -10.14 7.19 13.27
CA THR A 59 -9.22 7.77 14.27
C THR A 59 -7.74 7.61 13.86
N VAL A 60 -7.34 6.44 13.35
CA VAL A 60 -5.96 6.21 12.90
C VAL A 60 -5.62 7.01 11.64
N LEU A 61 -6.59 7.20 10.72
CA LEU A 61 -6.38 8.01 9.51
C LEU A 61 -6.18 9.49 9.81
N LEU A 62 -6.81 9.97 10.88
CA LEU A 62 -6.72 11.37 11.33
C LEU A 62 -5.58 11.55 12.35
N GLY A 63 -4.80 10.51 12.63
CA GLY A 63 -3.66 10.55 13.54
C GLY A 63 -2.33 10.77 12.83
N SER A 64 -1.24 10.54 13.57
CA SER A 64 0.12 10.82 13.12
C SER A 64 0.53 10.05 11.85
N PRO A 65 1.28 10.68 10.92
CA PRO A 65 1.79 10.03 9.73
C PRO A 65 2.75 8.87 10.08
N GLY A 66 2.88 7.91 9.15
CA GLY A 66 3.70 6.72 9.35
C GLY A 66 3.06 5.66 10.24
N ARG A 67 1.73 5.69 10.41
CA ARG A 67 0.93 4.62 11.01
C ARG A 67 0.37 3.69 9.94
N ALA A 68 0.25 2.41 10.26
CA ALA A 68 -0.45 1.44 9.44
C ALA A 68 -1.97 1.57 9.68
N TYR A 69 -2.73 1.94 8.67
CA TYR A 69 -4.18 1.84 8.70
C TYR A 69 -4.59 0.53 8.03
N VAL A 70 -4.97 -0.45 8.83
CA VAL A 70 -5.40 -1.77 8.34
C VAL A 70 -6.87 -1.96 8.62
N TYR A 71 -7.66 -2.26 7.60
CA TYR A 71 -9.08 -2.49 7.74
C TYR A 71 -9.52 -3.73 6.99
N ARG A 72 -10.68 -4.29 7.35
CA ARG A 72 -11.27 -5.44 6.68
C ARG A 72 -12.15 -5.00 5.52
N SER A 73 -11.84 -5.45 4.33
CA SER A 73 -12.62 -5.25 3.11
C SER A 73 -13.43 -6.50 2.78
N TYR A 74 -14.71 -6.32 2.39
CA TYR A 74 -15.67 -7.41 2.11
C TYR A 74 -15.75 -8.48 3.22
N GLY A 75 -15.46 -8.12 4.46
CA GLY A 75 -15.49 -9.04 5.60
C GLY A 75 -14.35 -10.08 5.65
N ILE A 76 -13.51 -10.15 4.63
CA ILE A 76 -12.53 -11.25 4.44
C ILE A 76 -11.08 -10.75 4.46
N HIS A 77 -10.77 -9.69 3.68
CA HIS A 77 -9.40 -9.29 3.41
C HIS A 77 -8.96 -8.12 4.28
N ALA A 78 -7.81 -8.23 4.92
CA ALA A 78 -7.12 -7.08 5.49
C ALA A 78 -6.50 -6.25 4.34
N LEU A 79 -6.62 -4.92 4.39
CA LEU A 79 -5.98 -4.02 3.43
C LEU A 79 -5.04 -3.07 4.17
N LEU A 80 -3.78 -3.00 3.74
CA LEU A 80 -2.72 -2.21 4.34
C LEU A 80 -2.60 -0.84 3.71
N ASN A 81 -2.69 0.20 4.53
CA ASN A 81 -2.46 1.58 4.12
C ASN A 81 -1.41 2.25 5.01
N ALA A 82 -0.65 3.18 4.45
CA ALA A 82 0.24 4.08 5.17
C ALA A 82 -0.46 5.43 5.39
N VAL A 83 -0.66 5.84 6.65
CA VAL A 83 -1.21 7.16 6.99
C VAL A 83 -0.19 8.24 6.62
N CYS A 84 -0.65 9.30 6.00
CA CYS A 84 0.15 10.41 5.48
C CYS A 84 -0.40 11.74 5.98
N GLU A 85 0.38 12.80 5.77
CA GLU A 85 0.04 14.18 6.10
C GLU A 85 -0.09 14.44 7.61
N PRO A 86 -0.11 15.69 8.07
CA PRO A 86 -0.17 16.03 9.48
C PRO A 86 -1.42 15.49 10.18
N ASP A 87 -1.32 15.32 11.50
CA ASP A 87 -2.46 14.98 12.36
C ASP A 87 -3.69 15.83 12.04
N GLY A 88 -4.83 15.18 11.92
CA GLY A 88 -6.13 15.82 11.65
C GLY A 88 -6.50 15.90 10.17
N VAL A 89 -5.58 15.67 9.23
CA VAL A 89 -5.87 15.80 7.78
C VAL A 89 -6.66 14.60 7.23
N GLY A 90 -6.33 13.39 7.62
CA GLY A 90 -7.06 12.20 7.16
C GLY A 90 -6.69 11.73 5.75
N ALA A 91 -5.41 11.41 5.55
CA ALA A 91 -4.88 10.95 4.28
C ALA A 91 -4.14 9.62 4.42
N ALA A 92 -4.23 8.75 3.42
CA ALA A 92 -3.50 7.48 3.41
C ALA A 92 -3.22 6.96 2.00
N VAL A 93 -2.15 6.16 1.89
CA VAL A 93 -1.79 5.43 0.68
C VAL A 93 -2.08 3.96 0.87
N LEU A 94 -2.99 3.41 0.07
CA LEU A 94 -3.24 1.97 -0.02
C LEU A 94 -2.11 1.29 -0.81
N ILE A 95 -1.51 0.25 -0.22
CA ILE A 95 -0.57 -0.65 -0.91
C ILE A 95 -1.38 -1.71 -1.63
N ARG A 96 -1.27 -1.77 -2.97
CA ARG A 96 -2.14 -2.63 -3.78
C ARG A 96 -1.48 -3.89 -4.30
N ALA A 97 -0.21 -3.81 -4.67
CA ALA A 97 0.53 -4.94 -5.19
C ALA A 97 2.01 -4.85 -4.83
N LEU A 98 2.65 -6.02 -4.68
CA LEU A 98 4.08 -6.15 -4.42
C LEU A 98 4.72 -7.12 -5.41
N GLU A 99 5.98 -6.88 -5.76
CA GLU A 99 6.89 -7.88 -6.30
C GLU A 99 7.52 -8.63 -5.11
N PRO A 100 7.24 -9.92 -4.90
CA PRO A 100 7.83 -10.68 -3.80
C PRO A 100 9.35 -10.73 -3.90
N LEU A 101 10.07 -10.46 -2.79
CA LEU A 101 11.54 -10.45 -2.74
C LEU A 101 12.08 -11.56 -1.84
N HIS A 102 11.55 -11.69 -0.63
CA HIS A 102 12.01 -12.66 0.38
C HIS A 102 10.85 -13.34 1.08
N GLY A 103 11.10 -14.55 1.61
CA GLY A 103 10.11 -15.32 2.36
C GLY A 103 9.04 -15.96 1.48
N LEU A 104 9.38 -16.32 0.22
CA LEU A 104 8.44 -16.87 -0.76
C LEU A 104 7.74 -18.14 -0.27
N ASP A 105 8.45 -19.04 0.42
CA ASP A 105 7.85 -20.28 0.92
C ASP A 105 6.75 -20.01 1.96
N GLY A 106 6.97 -19.04 2.85
CA GLY A 106 5.94 -18.59 3.77
C GLY A 106 4.76 -17.93 3.06
N MET A 107 5.03 -17.13 2.00
CA MET A 107 3.98 -16.55 1.17
C MET A 107 3.16 -17.64 0.45
N ARG A 108 3.82 -18.63 -0.16
CA ARG A 108 3.16 -19.79 -0.81
C ARG A 108 2.30 -20.57 0.17
N ALA A 109 2.82 -20.83 1.38
CA ALA A 109 2.06 -21.52 2.42
C ALA A 109 0.76 -20.77 2.78
N ARG A 110 0.80 -19.43 2.88
CA ARG A 110 -0.37 -18.62 3.20
C ARG A 110 -1.32 -18.41 2.02
N ARG A 111 -0.81 -18.41 0.78
CA ARG A 111 -1.59 -18.16 -0.45
C ARG A 111 -2.08 -19.43 -1.15
N GLY A 112 -1.54 -20.61 -0.78
CA GLY A 112 -1.82 -21.87 -1.47
C GLY A 112 -1.13 -21.99 -2.83
N PHE A 113 -1.64 -22.90 -3.68
CA PHE A 113 -1.05 -23.20 -4.99
C PHE A 113 -1.34 -22.12 -6.03
N VAL A 114 -0.61 -21.01 -5.94
CA VAL A 114 -0.65 -19.93 -6.96
C VAL A 114 0.76 -19.66 -7.50
N PRO A 115 0.92 -19.27 -8.78
CA PRO A 115 2.21 -18.83 -9.31
C PRO A 115 2.78 -17.64 -8.52
N ASP A 116 4.11 -17.58 -8.38
CA ASP A 116 4.78 -16.53 -7.58
C ASP A 116 4.38 -15.10 -8.02
N ALA A 117 4.23 -14.88 -9.32
CA ALA A 117 3.77 -13.60 -9.86
C ALA A 117 2.34 -13.20 -9.41
N ARG A 118 1.59 -14.12 -8.80
CA ARG A 118 0.23 -13.91 -8.29
C ARG A 118 0.13 -13.93 -6.77
N LEU A 119 1.24 -14.06 -6.08
CA LEU A 119 1.27 -14.07 -4.61
C LEU A 119 0.75 -12.76 -4.04
N CYS A 120 1.14 -11.62 -4.65
CA CYS A 120 0.89 -10.28 -4.13
C CYS A 120 0.23 -9.33 -5.17
N ASP A 121 -0.46 -9.84 -6.21
CA ASP A 121 -1.08 -9.08 -7.31
C ASP A 121 -2.48 -8.52 -6.92
N GLY A 122 -2.60 -7.98 -5.72
CA GLY A 122 -3.82 -7.36 -5.20
C GLY A 122 -3.73 -7.05 -3.71
N PRO A 123 -4.50 -6.06 -3.20
CA PRO A 123 -4.34 -5.54 -1.84
C PRO A 123 -4.63 -6.57 -0.74
N GLY A 124 -5.66 -7.39 -0.88
CA GLY A 124 -5.93 -8.49 0.05
C GLY A 124 -4.99 -9.68 -0.14
N LYS A 125 -4.44 -9.87 -1.34
CA LYS A 125 -3.50 -10.95 -1.62
C LYS A 125 -2.13 -10.68 -1.00
N LEU A 126 -1.62 -9.46 -1.10
CA LEU A 126 -0.35 -9.08 -0.49
C LEU A 126 -0.38 -9.17 1.03
N THR A 127 -1.46 -8.75 1.67
CA THR A 127 -1.61 -8.86 3.12
C THR A 127 -1.67 -10.32 3.57
N GLN A 128 -2.42 -11.17 2.86
CA GLN A 128 -2.41 -12.61 3.09
C GLN A 128 -1.01 -13.19 2.88
N ALA A 129 -0.32 -12.85 1.79
CA ALA A 129 1.02 -13.33 1.48
C ALA A 129 2.04 -12.95 2.55
N LEU A 130 2.01 -11.69 3.02
CA LEU A 130 2.88 -11.21 4.08
C LEU A 130 2.47 -11.68 5.49
N GLY A 131 1.22 -12.15 5.67
CA GLY A 131 0.65 -12.47 6.99
C GLY A 131 0.24 -11.22 7.78
N VAL A 132 -0.04 -10.11 7.10
CA VAL A 132 -0.53 -8.88 7.74
C VAL A 132 -2.02 -9.00 8.02
N ASP A 133 -2.42 -8.78 9.25
CA ASP A 133 -3.81 -8.79 9.70
C ASP A 133 -4.19 -7.52 10.46
N LEU A 134 -5.35 -7.52 11.11
CA LEU A 134 -5.86 -6.36 11.84
C LEU A 134 -5.04 -6.00 13.09
N THR A 135 -4.17 -6.88 13.59
CA THR A 135 -3.29 -6.56 14.73
C THR A 135 -2.24 -5.51 14.37
N ALA A 136 -1.96 -5.33 13.07
CA ALA A 136 -1.10 -4.27 12.58
C ALA A 136 -1.78 -2.89 12.54
N HIS A 137 -3.12 -2.80 12.75
CA HIS A 137 -3.85 -1.54 12.71
C HIS A 137 -3.38 -0.56 13.80
N GLY A 138 -3.06 0.68 13.41
CA GLY A 138 -2.57 1.73 14.30
C GLY A 138 -1.10 1.58 14.71
N THR A 139 -0.41 0.50 14.31
CA THR A 139 1.02 0.33 14.63
C THR A 139 1.90 1.26 13.79
N SER A 140 3.11 1.53 14.27
CA SER A 140 4.09 2.35 13.54
C SER A 140 4.68 1.58 12.35
N LEU A 141 4.76 2.21 11.18
CA LEU A 141 5.52 1.71 10.01
C LEU A 141 7.03 1.94 10.13
N VAL A 142 7.47 2.65 11.19
CA VAL A 142 8.89 2.92 11.49
C VAL A 142 9.43 1.90 12.49
N HIS A 143 8.66 1.56 13.54
CA HIS A 143 9.10 0.73 14.67
C HIS A 143 8.18 -0.46 14.95
N GLY A 144 7.10 -0.63 14.17
CA GLY A 144 6.11 -1.69 14.37
C GLY A 144 6.45 -3.00 13.66
N PRO A 145 5.51 -3.95 13.66
CA PRO A 145 5.70 -5.26 13.03
C PRO A 145 5.75 -5.18 11.50
N VAL A 146 5.03 -4.22 10.90
CA VAL A 146 5.12 -3.90 9.47
C VAL A 146 6.02 -2.70 9.32
N THR A 147 7.06 -2.79 8.49
CA THR A 147 7.95 -1.66 8.19
C THR A 147 8.09 -1.49 6.69
N ILE A 148 8.41 -0.26 6.26
CA ILE A 148 8.71 0.05 4.86
C ILE A 148 10.10 0.69 4.81
N THR A 149 10.99 0.13 3.97
CA THR A 149 12.35 0.65 3.75
C THR A 149 12.45 1.34 2.39
N ALA A 150 13.58 2.00 2.14
CA ALA A 150 13.87 2.63 0.85
C ALA A 150 13.69 1.65 -0.33
N ARG A 151 13.69 2.18 -1.54
CA ARG A 151 13.55 1.40 -2.78
C ARG A 151 14.55 0.25 -2.83
N ALA A 152 14.10 -0.88 -3.36
CA ALA A 152 14.96 -2.02 -3.65
C ALA A 152 16.02 -1.65 -4.72
N ALA A 153 17.15 -2.34 -4.71
CA ALA A 153 18.16 -2.19 -5.74
C ALA A 153 17.56 -2.46 -7.14
N GLY A 154 17.86 -1.60 -8.10
CA GLY A 154 17.30 -1.64 -9.45
C GLY A 154 15.90 -1.00 -9.58
N TRP A 155 15.45 -0.26 -8.54
CA TRP A 155 14.18 0.48 -8.55
C TRP A 155 14.39 2.00 -8.44
N GLU A 156 15.63 2.47 -8.49
CA GLU A 156 16.00 3.88 -8.31
C GLU A 156 15.25 4.77 -9.31
N ASP A 157 15.23 4.37 -10.57
CA ASP A 157 14.65 5.11 -11.70
C ASP A 157 13.32 4.48 -12.19
N VAL A 158 12.51 3.95 -11.29
CA VAL A 158 11.22 3.36 -11.66
C VAL A 158 10.32 4.39 -12.34
N ARG A 159 9.95 4.13 -13.60
CA ARG A 159 8.95 4.92 -14.32
C ARG A 159 7.56 4.58 -13.78
N LEU A 160 6.76 5.62 -13.51
CA LEU A 160 5.40 5.46 -13.03
C LEU A 160 4.38 5.65 -14.13
N ILE A 161 3.34 4.83 -14.08
CA ILE A 161 2.10 5.04 -14.83
C ILE A 161 1.02 5.47 -13.84
N THR A 162 0.31 6.52 -14.21
CA THR A 162 -0.80 7.05 -13.44
C THR A 162 -2.12 6.58 -14.07
N GLY A 163 -3.07 6.18 -13.25
CA GLY A 163 -4.39 5.73 -13.68
C GLY A 163 -5.47 5.99 -12.64
N VAL A 164 -6.68 5.61 -12.97
CA VAL A 164 -7.81 5.68 -12.03
C VAL A 164 -7.72 4.56 -11.00
N ARG A 165 -8.29 4.80 -9.83
CA ARG A 165 -8.37 3.83 -8.72
C ARG A 165 -9.35 2.70 -9.03
N ILE A 166 -9.16 1.55 -8.38
CA ILE A 166 -9.94 0.33 -8.64
C ILE A 166 -10.91 0.04 -7.49
N GLY A 167 -12.13 -0.39 -7.84
CA GLY A 167 -13.10 -0.92 -6.88
C GLY A 167 -13.79 0.15 -6.05
N ILE A 168 -13.80 1.40 -6.51
CA ILE A 168 -14.52 2.52 -5.92
C ILE A 168 -15.57 3.07 -6.90
N THR A 169 -16.62 3.67 -6.37
CA THR A 169 -17.70 4.28 -7.15
C THR A 169 -17.78 5.79 -6.99
N LYS A 170 -17.18 6.33 -5.92
CA LYS A 170 -17.09 7.77 -5.64
C LYS A 170 -15.72 8.27 -6.05
N ALA A 171 -15.63 9.50 -6.59
CA ALA A 171 -14.38 10.11 -7.06
C ALA A 171 -13.52 9.12 -7.91
N ALA A 172 -14.20 8.29 -8.72
CA ALA A 172 -13.57 7.20 -9.47
C ALA A 172 -12.76 7.69 -10.68
N ASP A 173 -12.97 8.93 -11.10
CA ASP A 173 -12.30 9.62 -12.20
C ASP A 173 -10.93 10.19 -11.82
N LEU A 174 -10.63 10.31 -10.51
CA LEU A 174 -9.34 10.85 -10.06
C LEU A 174 -8.18 9.92 -10.43
N PRO A 175 -7.11 10.43 -11.08
CA PRO A 175 -5.97 9.63 -11.50
C PRO A 175 -4.98 9.40 -10.33
N TRP A 176 -5.47 8.85 -9.23
CA TRP A 176 -4.73 8.70 -7.98
C TRP A 176 -4.22 7.28 -7.72
N ARG A 177 -4.03 6.52 -8.78
CA ARG A 177 -3.37 5.21 -8.78
C ARG A 177 -2.04 5.28 -9.51
N PHE A 178 -0.98 4.75 -8.90
CA PHE A 178 0.39 4.78 -9.41
C PHE A 178 0.94 3.36 -9.51
N CYS A 179 1.43 3.00 -10.70
CA CYS A 179 1.94 1.67 -11.01
C CYS A 179 3.37 1.75 -11.55
N ALA A 180 4.22 0.80 -11.18
CA ALA A 180 5.54 0.63 -11.78
C ALA A 180 5.41 0.15 -13.23
N ALA A 181 5.89 0.94 -14.20
CA ALA A 181 5.89 0.58 -15.62
C ALA A 181 6.75 -0.66 -15.88
N GLY A 182 6.35 -1.49 -16.84
CA GLY A 182 7.10 -2.68 -17.25
C GLY A 182 6.99 -3.86 -16.27
N ARG A 183 6.18 -3.76 -15.20
CA ARG A 183 6.05 -4.81 -14.18
C ARG A 183 4.69 -5.53 -14.25
N ARG A 184 4.70 -6.88 -14.24
CA ARG A 184 3.48 -7.71 -14.44
C ARG A 184 2.66 -7.98 -13.18
N GLY A 185 3.18 -7.76 -11.99
CA GLY A 185 2.50 -8.07 -10.70
C GLY A 185 1.47 -7.03 -10.24
N VAL A 186 1.15 -6.03 -11.06
CA VAL A 186 0.14 -4.99 -10.79
C VAL A 186 -1.26 -5.59 -10.81
N SER A 187 -2.16 -5.10 -9.95
CA SER A 187 -3.53 -5.59 -9.86
C SER A 187 -4.36 -5.24 -11.11
N ARG A 188 -5.35 -6.08 -11.44
CA ARG A 188 -6.22 -5.84 -12.61
C ARG A 188 -7.41 -4.95 -12.25
N PRO A 189 -7.92 -4.15 -13.23
CA PRO A 189 -7.46 -4.01 -14.61
C PRO A 189 -6.13 -3.27 -14.71
N TRP A 190 -5.30 -3.66 -15.67
CA TRP A 190 -4.02 -3.00 -15.91
C TRP A 190 -4.21 -1.63 -16.57
N PRO A 191 -3.42 -0.61 -16.19
CA PRO A 191 -3.35 0.62 -16.97
C PRO A 191 -2.93 0.34 -18.42
N PRO A 192 -3.44 1.08 -19.41
CA PRO A 192 -3.14 0.83 -20.83
C PRO A 192 -1.65 0.75 -21.16
N ASP A 193 -0.83 1.58 -20.55
CA ASP A 193 0.60 1.70 -20.84
C ASP A 193 1.49 0.94 -19.83
N LEU A 194 0.94 -0.04 -19.11
CA LEU A 194 1.69 -0.77 -18.07
C LEU A 194 2.87 -1.55 -18.64
N LEU A 195 2.65 -2.22 -19.76
CA LEU A 195 3.66 -3.00 -20.47
C LEU A 195 3.96 -2.34 -21.82
N PRO A 196 5.21 -2.42 -22.29
CA PRO A 196 5.58 -1.91 -23.61
C PRO A 196 4.88 -2.69 -24.71
#